data_8fdd597401aafed1d1025bb04b55f0cc
#
_entry.id   8fdd597401aafed1d1025bb04b55f0cc
#
_cell.length_a   1.000
_cell.length_b   1.000
_cell.length_c   1.000
_cell.angle_alpha   90.00
_cell.angle_beta   90.00
_cell.angle_gamma   90.00
#
_symmetry.space_group_name_H-M   'P 1'
#
loop_
_entity.id
_entity.type
_entity.pdbx_description
1 polymer ?
#
loop_
_entity_poly.entity_id
_entity_poly.type
_entity_poly.pdbx_seq_one_letter_code
_entity_poly.pdbx_strand_id
1 'polypeptide(L)'
;MNKWLLTLSGTIFIGTLLLSSSAEAQRTEMVDVESIGSIITATYDAISGSAGEARDWDRFSNLFAEGATLSYVTRDEDGSYSRTIRTPSGYIESSGASLERNGFFENEIHQVVESYGMIAHIFSTYESRRRESDTEPFARGINSFQLMNDGNRWWVVSIYWQSEGAENPIPSRYLSR
;
A
#
# COMPACT_ATOMS: atom_id res chain seq x y z
N MET A 1 -29.63 65.13 -17.80
CA MET A 1 -28.65 64.50 -18.74
C MET A 1 -27.95 63.40 -17.99
N ASN A 2 -28.29 62.17 -18.40
CA ASN A 2 -27.98 60.92 -17.72
C ASN A 2 -26.59 60.39 -18.08
N LYS A 3 -25.87 59.91 -17.10
CA LYS A 3 -24.77 58.98 -17.33
C LYS A 3 -24.91 57.76 -16.47
N TRP A 4 -25.27 56.69 -17.08
CA TRP A 4 -25.20 55.34 -16.56
C TRP A 4 -23.82 54.76 -16.86
N LEU A 5 -23.15 54.22 -15.87
CA LEU A 5 -21.99 53.38 -16.04
C LEU A 5 -22.32 52.01 -15.48
N LEU A 6 -22.38 51.08 -16.38
CA LEU A 6 -22.46 49.66 -16.12
C LEU A 6 -21.11 49.15 -15.65
N THR A 7 -21.08 48.52 -14.52
CA THR A 7 -20.02 47.60 -14.12
C THR A 7 -20.55 46.20 -14.25
N LEU A 8 -19.97 45.47 -15.18
CA LEU A 8 -20.23 44.06 -15.35
C LEU A 8 -18.94 43.30 -15.14
N SER A 9 -19.05 42.21 -14.43
CA SER A 9 -18.30 40.96 -14.61
C SER A 9 -16.99 40.76 -13.90
N GLY A 10 -17.05 39.88 -12.98
CA GLY A 10 -15.90 39.21 -12.39
C GLY A 10 -16.35 38.04 -11.52
N THR A 11 -17.01 37.05 -12.11
CA THR A 11 -17.24 35.80 -11.37
C THR A 11 -17.49 34.71 -12.39
N ILE A 12 -16.62 33.75 -12.42
CA ILE A 12 -16.71 32.36 -12.92
C ILE A 12 -15.33 31.93 -13.43
N PHE A 13 -14.49 31.38 -12.54
CA PHE A 13 -13.38 30.51 -12.96
C PHE A 13 -12.83 29.66 -11.81
N ILE A 14 -13.63 29.32 -10.78
CA ILE A 14 -13.17 28.48 -9.67
C ILE A 14 -13.74 27.04 -9.75
N GLY A 15 -14.80 26.82 -10.54
CA GLY A 15 -15.48 25.52 -10.54
C GLY A 15 -14.81 24.38 -11.33
N THR A 16 -14.02 24.69 -12.34
CA THR A 16 -13.47 23.67 -13.25
C THR A 16 -12.21 22.98 -12.73
N LEU A 17 -11.42 23.62 -11.88
CA LEU A 17 -10.19 23.03 -11.35
C LEU A 17 -10.49 21.97 -10.26
N LEU A 18 -11.50 22.16 -9.45
CA LEU A 18 -11.87 21.24 -8.38
C LEU A 18 -12.50 19.94 -8.89
N LEU A 19 -13.24 20.00 -9.99
CA LEU A 19 -13.86 18.83 -10.62
C LEU A 19 -12.84 17.93 -11.32
N SER A 20 -11.78 18.51 -11.87
CA SER A 20 -10.72 17.72 -12.52
C SER A 20 -9.82 17.00 -11.52
N SER A 21 -9.54 17.60 -10.35
CA SER A 21 -8.72 16.94 -9.33
C SER A 21 -9.43 15.75 -8.67
N SER A 22 -10.73 15.86 -8.40
CA SER A 22 -11.52 14.75 -7.85
C SER A 22 -11.69 13.60 -8.85
N ALA A 23 -11.86 13.88 -10.13
CA ALA A 23 -11.95 12.84 -11.18
C ALA A 23 -10.61 12.13 -11.40
N GLU A 24 -9.49 12.84 -11.29
CA GLU A 24 -8.14 12.24 -11.40
C GLU A 24 -7.82 11.37 -10.18
N ALA A 25 -8.13 11.83 -8.95
CA ALA A 25 -7.99 11.05 -7.73
C ALA A 25 -8.83 9.77 -7.79
N GLN A 26 -10.10 9.86 -8.16
CA GLN A 26 -10.99 8.71 -8.29
C GLN A 26 -10.51 7.73 -9.39
N ARG A 27 -9.93 8.23 -10.47
CA ARG A 27 -9.36 7.39 -11.53
C ARG A 27 -8.12 6.66 -11.04
N THR A 28 -7.24 7.31 -10.26
CA THR A 28 -6.05 6.69 -9.66
C THR A 28 -6.45 5.59 -8.68
N GLU A 29 -7.43 5.84 -7.81
CA GLU A 29 -7.97 4.85 -6.89
C GLU A 29 -8.55 3.62 -7.61
N MET A 30 -9.23 3.80 -8.76
CA MET A 30 -9.75 2.69 -9.54
C MET A 30 -8.63 1.86 -10.18
N VAL A 31 -7.56 2.48 -10.67
CA VAL A 31 -6.41 1.78 -11.27
C VAL A 31 -5.70 0.91 -10.22
N ASP A 32 -5.59 1.38 -8.99
CA ASP A 32 -4.95 0.65 -7.89
C ASP A 32 -5.63 -0.69 -7.56
N VAL A 33 -6.91 -0.85 -7.88
CA VAL A 33 -7.71 -1.98 -7.39
C VAL A 33 -8.42 -2.78 -8.50
N GLU A 34 -8.10 -2.50 -9.76
CA GLU A 34 -8.74 -3.15 -10.91
C GLU A 34 -8.28 -4.61 -11.13
N SER A 35 -7.10 -4.96 -10.64
CA SER A 35 -6.52 -6.29 -10.78
C SER A 35 -5.75 -6.72 -9.53
N ILE A 36 -5.46 -8.04 -9.42
CA ILE A 36 -4.61 -8.59 -8.37
C ILE A 36 -3.23 -7.92 -8.39
N GLY A 37 -2.64 -7.76 -9.59
CA GLY A 37 -1.33 -7.11 -9.72
C GLY A 37 -1.35 -5.65 -9.28
N SER A 38 -2.38 -4.89 -9.69
CA SER A 38 -2.51 -3.48 -9.32
C SER A 38 -2.62 -3.28 -7.81
N ILE A 39 -3.46 -4.06 -7.11
CA ILE A 39 -3.65 -3.87 -5.67
C ILE A 39 -2.42 -4.28 -4.86
N ILE A 40 -1.66 -5.28 -5.30
CA ILE A 40 -0.39 -5.66 -4.67
C ILE A 40 0.64 -4.53 -4.86
N THR A 41 0.81 -4.03 -6.10
CA THR A 41 1.70 -2.89 -6.39
C THR A 41 1.31 -1.67 -5.57
N ALA A 42 0.02 -1.29 -5.57
CA ALA A 42 -0.47 -0.14 -4.80
C ALA A 42 -0.22 -0.29 -3.30
N THR A 43 -0.30 -1.51 -2.75
CA THR A 43 -0.02 -1.76 -1.33
C THR A 43 1.44 -1.48 -0.99
N TYR A 44 2.38 -1.90 -1.82
CA TYR A 44 3.80 -1.62 -1.65
C TYR A 44 4.13 -0.14 -1.88
N ASP A 45 3.58 0.47 -2.93
CA ASP A 45 3.80 1.87 -3.26
C ASP A 45 3.31 2.81 -2.14
N ALA A 46 2.12 2.55 -1.59
CA ALA A 46 1.50 3.43 -0.60
C ALA A 46 2.31 3.57 0.70
N ILE A 47 3.15 2.59 1.05
CA ILE A 47 4.03 2.63 2.22
C ILE A 47 5.45 3.08 1.86
N SER A 48 5.78 3.14 0.57
CA SER A 48 7.12 3.49 0.07
C SER A 48 7.29 4.99 -0.10
N GLY A 49 8.52 5.49 0.08
CA GLY A 49 8.90 6.89 -0.14
C GLY A 49 10.14 7.30 0.63
N SER A 50 10.65 8.46 0.27
CA SER A 50 11.89 9.02 0.82
C SER A 50 11.75 9.43 2.29
N ALA A 51 12.89 9.58 2.96
CA ALA A 51 12.91 10.14 4.31
C ALA A 51 12.42 11.60 4.29
N GLY A 52 11.50 11.94 5.21
CA GLY A 52 10.86 13.24 5.30
C GLY A 52 9.64 13.42 4.38
N GLU A 53 9.33 12.45 3.53
CA GLU A 53 8.18 12.47 2.64
C GLU A 53 6.95 11.86 3.36
N ALA A 54 5.82 12.57 3.33
CA ALA A 54 4.55 12.07 3.83
C ALA A 54 4.04 10.94 2.94
N ARG A 55 3.39 9.95 3.54
CA ARG A 55 2.72 8.86 2.82
C ARG A 55 1.25 9.22 2.56
N ASP A 56 0.70 8.68 1.49
CA ASP A 56 -0.74 8.78 1.21
C ASP A 56 -1.49 7.69 1.99
N TRP A 57 -1.75 8.00 3.27
CA TRP A 57 -2.43 7.07 4.18
C TRP A 57 -3.91 6.88 3.85
N ASP A 58 -4.53 7.82 3.14
CA ASP A 58 -5.90 7.68 2.64
C ASP A 58 -5.93 6.66 1.50
N ARG A 59 -5.00 6.77 0.54
CA ARG A 59 -4.79 5.77 -0.52
C ARG A 59 -4.53 4.38 0.08
N PHE A 60 -3.60 4.30 1.05
CA PHE A 60 -3.31 3.04 1.74
C PHE A 60 -4.56 2.43 2.36
N SER A 61 -5.31 3.22 3.15
CA SER A 61 -6.50 2.74 3.85
C SER A 61 -7.60 2.24 2.90
N ASN A 62 -7.72 2.89 1.74
CA ASN A 62 -8.71 2.54 0.71
C ASN A 62 -8.45 1.18 0.02
N LEU A 63 -7.27 0.60 0.16
CA LEU A 63 -6.97 -0.73 -0.38
C LEU A 63 -7.60 -1.88 0.44
N PHE A 64 -7.96 -1.63 1.70
CA PHE A 64 -8.37 -2.67 2.66
C PHE A 64 -9.87 -2.78 2.80
N ALA A 65 -10.36 -4.01 2.86
CA ALA A 65 -11.75 -4.31 3.22
C ALA A 65 -12.03 -3.93 4.68
N GLU A 66 -13.31 -3.70 4.99
CA GLU A 66 -13.74 -3.54 6.38
C GLU A 66 -13.35 -4.78 7.21
N GLY A 67 -12.77 -4.55 8.39
CA GLY A 67 -12.30 -5.63 9.27
C GLY A 67 -10.98 -6.27 8.82
N ALA A 68 -10.30 -5.73 7.82
CA ALA A 68 -9.01 -6.24 7.37
C ALA A 68 -7.96 -6.23 8.49
N THR A 69 -7.03 -7.18 8.42
CA THR A 69 -5.95 -7.33 9.39
C THR A 69 -4.57 -7.36 8.73
N LEU A 70 -3.62 -6.73 9.40
CA LEU A 70 -2.21 -6.85 9.13
C LEU A 70 -1.55 -7.55 10.32
N SER A 71 -0.82 -8.64 10.07
CA SER A 71 -0.19 -9.38 11.14
C SER A 71 1.19 -9.89 10.74
N TYR A 72 2.08 -9.95 11.73
CA TYR A 72 3.42 -10.46 11.51
C TYR A 72 3.88 -11.37 12.64
N VAL A 73 4.79 -12.26 12.28
CA VAL A 73 5.45 -13.16 13.23
C VAL A 73 6.83 -12.62 13.54
N THR A 74 7.14 -12.58 14.84
CA THR A 74 8.50 -12.33 15.34
C THR A 74 8.98 -13.55 16.13
N ARG A 75 10.29 -13.76 16.09
CA ARG A 75 10.96 -14.70 16.99
C ARG A 75 11.40 -13.93 18.21
N ASP A 76 10.99 -14.38 19.38
CA ASP A 76 11.29 -13.79 20.66
C ASP A 76 12.70 -14.23 21.15
N GLU A 77 13.26 -13.57 22.16
CA GLU A 77 14.62 -13.83 22.66
C GLU A 77 14.79 -15.26 23.21
N ASP A 78 13.72 -15.85 23.74
CA ASP A 78 13.71 -17.24 24.23
C ASP A 78 13.57 -18.29 23.11
N GLY A 79 13.46 -17.83 21.85
CA GLY A 79 13.31 -18.66 20.67
C GLY A 79 11.87 -19.04 20.34
N SER A 80 10.90 -18.66 21.14
CA SER A 80 9.47 -18.81 20.81
C SER A 80 9.03 -17.84 19.69
N TYR A 81 7.84 -18.03 19.17
CA TYR A 81 7.26 -17.17 18.13
C TYR A 81 5.98 -16.53 18.64
N SER A 82 5.87 -15.23 18.43
CA SER A 82 4.67 -14.45 18.71
C SER A 82 4.09 -13.82 17.46
N ARG A 83 2.80 -13.50 17.51
CA ARG A 83 2.10 -12.83 16.43
C ARG A 83 1.54 -11.49 16.90
N THR A 84 1.89 -10.44 16.21
CA THR A 84 1.25 -9.12 16.37
C THR A 84 0.16 -8.95 15.32
N ILE A 85 -1.02 -8.45 15.72
CA ILE A 85 -2.14 -8.16 14.82
C ILE A 85 -2.48 -6.68 14.93
N ARG A 86 -2.75 -6.04 13.78
CA ARG A 86 -3.19 -4.66 13.67
C ARG A 86 -4.32 -4.53 12.64
N THR A 87 -5.11 -3.49 12.77
CA THR A 87 -5.93 -2.97 11.68
C THR A 87 -5.06 -2.10 10.77
N PRO A 88 -5.51 -1.73 9.55
CA PRO A 88 -4.79 -0.75 8.71
C PRO A 88 -4.48 0.55 9.45
N SER A 89 -5.45 1.12 10.20
CA SER A 89 -5.22 2.31 11.03
C SER A 89 -4.19 2.07 12.14
N GLY A 90 -4.24 0.94 12.83
CA GLY A 90 -3.24 0.57 13.84
C GLY A 90 -1.83 0.36 13.28
N TYR A 91 -1.72 -0.05 12.01
CA TYR A 91 -0.44 -0.09 11.29
C TYR A 91 0.09 1.33 11.04
N ILE A 92 -0.75 2.24 10.56
CA ILE A 92 -0.39 3.65 10.34
C ILE A 92 0.09 4.28 11.65
N GLU A 93 -0.68 4.13 12.74
CA GLU A 93 -0.35 4.67 14.06
C GLU A 93 1.01 4.16 14.59
N SER A 94 1.28 2.87 14.42
CA SER A 94 2.48 2.25 14.98
C SER A 94 3.73 2.40 14.12
N SER A 95 3.58 2.49 12.80
CA SER A 95 4.69 2.41 11.85
C SER A 95 4.87 3.66 11.01
N GLY A 96 3.78 4.40 10.71
CA GLY A 96 3.76 5.50 9.75
C GLY A 96 4.85 6.55 10.01
N ALA A 97 4.91 7.09 11.23
CA ALA A 97 5.91 8.09 11.59
C ALA A 97 7.38 7.60 11.43
N SER A 98 7.61 6.29 11.58
CA SER A 98 8.94 5.71 11.38
C SER A 98 9.28 5.57 9.89
N LEU A 99 8.31 5.14 9.07
CA LEU A 99 8.46 5.02 7.62
C LEU A 99 8.76 6.38 6.99
N GLU A 100 8.01 7.42 7.39
CA GLU A 100 8.21 8.79 6.92
C GLU A 100 9.56 9.36 7.35
N ARG A 101 9.94 9.20 8.62
CA ARG A 101 11.19 9.75 9.15
C ARG A 101 12.44 9.13 8.56
N ASN A 102 12.44 7.81 8.35
CA ASN A 102 13.65 7.06 8.01
C ASN A 102 13.76 6.74 6.50
N GLY A 103 12.72 6.98 5.72
CA GLY A 103 12.57 6.44 4.37
C GLY A 103 12.33 4.93 4.39
N PHE A 104 11.54 4.47 3.45
CA PHE A 104 11.18 3.07 3.31
C PHE A 104 10.73 2.81 1.88
N PHE A 105 11.31 1.83 1.23
CA PHE A 105 10.92 1.35 -0.09
C PHE A 105 10.79 -0.15 -0.02
N GLU A 106 9.62 -0.66 -0.35
CA GLU A 106 9.37 -2.09 -0.39
C GLU A 106 8.92 -2.50 -1.79
N ASN A 107 9.61 -3.48 -2.36
CA ASN A 107 9.32 -3.96 -3.70
C ASN A 107 9.08 -5.46 -3.68
N GLU A 108 8.08 -5.89 -4.44
CA GLU A 108 7.89 -7.30 -4.76
C GLU A 108 8.99 -7.78 -5.71
N ILE A 109 9.63 -8.89 -5.39
CA ILE A 109 10.66 -9.52 -6.24
C ILE A 109 10.20 -10.85 -6.85
N HIS A 110 9.18 -11.48 -6.28
CA HIS A 110 8.58 -12.71 -6.77
C HIS A 110 7.19 -12.89 -6.16
N GLN A 111 6.28 -13.54 -6.89
CA GLN A 111 4.98 -13.92 -6.34
C GLN A 111 4.49 -15.27 -6.84
N VAL A 112 3.69 -15.92 -6.02
CA VAL A 112 2.85 -17.07 -6.40
C VAL A 112 1.40 -16.66 -6.15
N VAL A 113 0.57 -16.77 -7.17
CA VAL A 113 -0.84 -16.39 -7.13
C VAL A 113 -1.71 -17.64 -7.26
N GLU A 114 -2.64 -17.81 -6.35
CA GLU A 114 -3.69 -18.81 -6.42
C GLU A 114 -5.04 -18.10 -6.31
N SER A 115 -5.95 -18.38 -7.23
CA SER A 115 -7.26 -17.72 -7.26
C SER A 115 -8.39 -18.69 -7.56
N TYR A 116 -9.55 -18.41 -6.97
CA TYR A 116 -10.78 -19.14 -7.24
C TYR A 116 -11.99 -18.21 -7.10
N GLY A 117 -12.72 -18.00 -8.20
CA GLY A 117 -13.86 -17.08 -8.22
C GLY A 117 -13.47 -15.68 -7.76
N MET A 118 -14.04 -15.22 -6.66
CA MET A 118 -13.84 -13.88 -6.11
C MET A 118 -12.79 -13.81 -5.00
N ILE A 119 -12.00 -14.86 -4.81
CA ILE A 119 -10.93 -14.86 -3.81
C ILE A 119 -9.58 -15.15 -4.45
N ALA A 120 -8.52 -14.55 -3.89
CA ALA A 120 -7.15 -14.83 -4.29
C ALA A 120 -6.23 -14.85 -3.07
N HIS A 121 -5.23 -15.74 -3.15
CA HIS A 121 -4.09 -15.80 -2.25
C HIS A 121 -2.82 -15.48 -3.00
N ILE A 122 -2.03 -14.55 -2.49
CA ILE A 122 -0.76 -14.17 -3.07
C ILE A 122 0.34 -14.36 -2.02
N PHE A 123 1.34 -15.18 -2.37
CA PHE A 123 2.54 -15.36 -1.58
C PHE A 123 3.65 -14.54 -2.24
N SER A 124 3.82 -13.32 -1.74
CA SER A 124 4.64 -12.27 -2.34
C SER A 124 5.95 -12.12 -1.58
N THR A 125 7.08 -12.34 -2.25
CA THR A 125 8.40 -12.11 -1.68
C THR A 125 8.79 -10.65 -1.87
N TYR A 126 9.18 -9.98 -0.80
CA TYR A 126 9.55 -8.58 -0.79
C TYR A 126 11.01 -8.34 -0.40
N GLU A 127 11.49 -7.18 -0.82
CA GLU A 127 12.74 -6.57 -0.35
C GLU A 127 12.47 -5.15 0.12
N SER A 128 13.03 -4.80 1.29
CA SER A 128 12.87 -3.44 1.86
C SER A 128 14.21 -2.71 1.90
N ARG A 129 14.20 -1.43 1.47
CA ARG A 129 15.36 -0.52 1.43
C ARG A 129 15.05 0.79 2.15
N ARG A 130 16.07 1.51 2.59
CA ARG A 130 15.90 2.86 3.16
C ARG A 130 15.84 3.95 2.08
N ARG A 131 16.55 3.74 0.98
CA ARG A 131 16.54 4.57 -0.21
C ARG A 131 16.32 3.68 -1.42
N GLU A 132 15.66 4.18 -2.41
CA GLU A 132 15.45 3.48 -3.67
C GLU A 132 16.79 3.08 -4.34
N SER A 133 17.82 3.93 -4.16
CA SER A 133 19.16 3.70 -4.70
C SER A 133 20.03 2.71 -3.93
N ASP A 134 19.59 2.21 -2.79
CA ASP A 134 20.34 1.23 -2.02
C ASP A 134 20.45 -0.09 -2.82
N THR A 135 21.65 -0.62 -2.99
CA THR A 135 21.89 -1.85 -3.74
C THR A 135 21.47 -3.10 -2.96
N GLU A 136 21.65 -3.06 -1.64
CA GLU A 136 21.29 -4.16 -0.75
C GLU A 136 20.06 -3.84 0.07
N PRO A 137 19.08 -4.76 0.17
CA PRO A 137 17.95 -4.59 1.06
C PRO A 137 18.40 -4.75 2.52
N PHE A 138 17.80 -3.99 3.42
CA PHE A 138 18.01 -4.19 4.86
C PHE A 138 17.12 -5.29 5.44
N ALA A 139 16.05 -5.66 4.74
CA ALA A 139 15.15 -6.75 5.10
C ALA A 139 14.56 -7.39 3.85
N ARG A 140 14.28 -8.69 3.94
CA ARG A 140 13.48 -9.48 3.00
C ARG A 140 12.49 -10.31 3.78
N GLY A 141 11.46 -10.78 3.11
CA GLY A 141 10.50 -11.69 3.70
C GLY A 141 9.41 -12.08 2.72
N ILE A 142 8.37 -12.69 3.24
CA ILE A 142 7.21 -13.09 2.45
C ILE A 142 5.95 -12.50 3.09
N ASN A 143 5.17 -11.80 2.28
CA ASN A 143 3.82 -11.35 2.56
C ASN A 143 2.81 -12.37 1.99
N SER A 144 1.94 -12.92 2.84
CA SER A 144 0.79 -13.72 2.44
C SER A 144 -0.43 -12.79 2.40
N PHE A 145 -0.86 -12.42 1.19
CA PHE A 145 -2.06 -11.61 0.99
C PHE A 145 -3.27 -12.51 0.82
N GLN A 146 -4.39 -12.13 1.41
CA GLN A 146 -5.72 -12.63 1.08
C GLN A 146 -6.52 -11.50 0.46
N LEU A 147 -7.02 -11.72 -0.74
CA LEU A 147 -7.78 -10.73 -1.49
C LEU A 147 -9.20 -11.22 -1.76
N MET A 148 -10.13 -10.26 -1.84
CA MET A 148 -11.50 -10.47 -2.26
C MET A 148 -11.85 -9.49 -3.39
N ASN A 149 -12.56 -9.97 -4.41
CA ASN A 149 -13.22 -9.10 -5.40
C ASN A 149 -14.71 -9.01 -5.06
N ASP A 150 -15.27 -7.80 -5.00
CA ASP A 150 -16.70 -7.58 -4.69
C ASP A 150 -17.58 -7.50 -5.94
N GLY A 151 -16.99 -7.73 -7.11
CA GLY A 151 -17.63 -7.59 -8.42
C GLY A 151 -17.29 -6.28 -9.12
N ASN A 152 -16.70 -5.31 -8.40
CA ASN A 152 -16.29 -4.02 -8.94
C ASN A 152 -14.78 -3.79 -8.79
N ARG A 153 -14.18 -4.27 -7.69
CA ARG A 153 -12.76 -4.05 -7.38
C ARG A 153 -12.21 -5.14 -6.47
N TRP A 154 -10.88 -5.21 -6.41
CA TRP A 154 -10.17 -6.01 -5.43
C TRP A 154 -9.99 -5.26 -4.10
N TRP A 155 -9.98 -6.03 -3.01
CA TRP A 155 -9.79 -5.58 -1.64
C TRP A 155 -8.77 -6.46 -0.94
N VAL A 156 -7.89 -5.86 -0.14
CA VAL A 156 -7.04 -6.61 0.79
C VAL A 156 -7.85 -6.98 2.02
N VAL A 157 -8.02 -8.28 2.26
CA VAL A 157 -8.71 -8.83 3.44
C VAL A 157 -7.71 -9.04 4.59
N SER A 158 -6.51 -9.54 4.26
CA SER A 158 -5.44 -9.63 5.24
C SER A 158 -4.07 -9.66 4.59
N ILE A 159 -3.08 -9.17 5.33
CA ILE A 159 -1.66 -9.36 5.05
C ILE A 159 -1.05 -10.04 6.26
N TYR A 160 -0.38 -11.16 6.04
CA TYR A 160 0.32 -11.90 7.08
C TYR A 160 1.75 -12.17 6.64
N TRP A 161 2.74 -11.69 7.41
CA TRP A 161 4.12 -11.78 6.95
C TRP A 161 5.09 -12.25 8.03
N GLN A 162 6.23 -12.72 7.54
CA GLN A 162 7.41 -12.98 8.31
C GLN A 162 8.64 -12.52 7.55
N SER A 163 9.53 -11.81 8.23
CA SER A 163 10.83 -11.46 7.66
C SER A 163 11.74 -12.69 7.61
N GLU A 164 12.62 -12.71 6.61
CA GLU A 164 13.68 -13.70 6.49
C GLU A 164 14.64 -13.60 7.68
N GLY A 165 15.14 -14.73 8.12
CA GLY A 165 16.16 -14.84 9.16
C GLY A 165 17.01 -16.07 8.96
N ALA A 166 18.03 -16.24 9.78
CA ALA A 166 18.94 -17.38 9.69
C ALA A 166 18.21 -18.73 9.82
N GLU A 167 17.16 -18.77 10.64
CA GLU A 167 16.38 -19.99 10.90
C GLU A 167 15.27 -20.25 9.86
N ASN A 168 14.92 -19.23 9.06
CA ASN A 168 13.89 -19.31 8.05
C ASN A 168 14.30 -18.60 6.75
N PRO A 169 15.37 -19.07 6.07
CA PRO A 169 15.77 -18.49 4.78
C PRO A 169 14.68 -18.70 3.74
N ILE A 170 14.51 -17.72 2.85
CA ILE A 170 13.52 -17.79 1.77
C ILE A 170 13.89 -18.94 0.82
N PRO A 171 13.02 -19.96 0.63
CA PRO A 171 13.27 -21.04 -0.32
C PRO A 171 13.45 -20.50 -1.75
N SER A 172 14.37 -21.07 -2.50
CA SER A 172 14.73 -20.62 -3.86
C SER A 172 13.55 -20.54 -4.83
N ARG A 173 12.50 -21.34 -4.61
CA ARG A 173 11.27 -21.28 -5.43
C ARG A 173 10.48 -19.98 -5.27
N TYR A 174 10.77 -19.16 -4.24
CA TYR A 174 10.15 -17.87 -3.97
C TYR A 174 11.10 -16.70 -4.26
N LEU A 175 12.22 -16.96 -4.90
CA LEU A 175 13.15 -15.94 -5.37
C LEU A 175 13.06 -15.81 -6.89
N SER A 176 13.30 -14.61 -7.41
CA SER A 176 13.45 -14.40 -8.86
C SER A 176 14.57 -15.28 -9.41
N ARG A 177 14.33 -15.85 -10.58
CA ARG A 177 15.37 -16.58 -11.33
C ARG A 177 16.22 -15.63 -12.13
#